data_9c26b3c5a64a984a6eb08408fe684cc9
#
_entry.id   9c26b3c5a64a984a6eb08408fe684cc9
#
_cell.length_a   1.000
_cell.length_b   1.000
_cell.length_c   1.000
_cell.angle_alpha   90.00
_cell.angle_beta   90.00
_cell.angle_gamma   90.00
#
_symmetry.space_group_name_H-M   'P 1'
#
loop_
_entity.id
_entity.type
_entity.pdbx_description
1 polymer ?
#
loop_
_entity_poly.entity_id
_entity_poly.type
_entity_poly.pdbx_seq_one_letter_code
_entity_poly.pdbx_strand_id
1 'polypeptide(L)'
;MLIEFKEIYLKKYLIKRLAGTIPVLLGVTVLCFILMTVSGKDPAMAAALRSNSAGNTVLVETLREEMGLDKPLPIRYFLWLKGLLMGDLGQSAVTYHNITDDIRTLFPVTLRLVIMAMGWLIIIVFPVSMLCARFHNKLVDHIVRALTIGGLCLPVFWLGFMLLLLFAVKLPIFSVVPKAGISGYILPSFALAFPSACGAVRIMRSSLLSEISSDYAAYARTRGLSEWQIIVRHGLKNSLPPVITLFGQYLGYMLAGSAVAEKVFSLNGVGTYLISCVVSGDSPAAAACIVIIAAVFVTANLAADVINRLICPWMIREIND
;
A
#
# COMPACT_ATOMS: atom_id res chain seq x y z
N MET A 1 5.55 -35.59 13.08
CA MET A 1 4.15 -35.34 13.52
C MET A 1 3.84 -33.86 13.78
N LEU A 2 4.51 -33.13 14.71
CA LEU A 2 4.24 -31.70 14.95
C LEU A 2 4.59 -30.78 13.77
N ILE A 3 5.63 -31.08 12.99
CA ILE A 3 6.06 -30.31 11.83
C ILE A 3 5.10 -30.53 10.66
N GLU A 4 4.67 -31.74 10.39
CA GLU A 4 3.72 -32.07 9.32
C GLU A 4 2.33 -31.48 9.61
N PHE A 5 1.88 -31.50 10.85
CA PHE A 5 0.64 -30.82 11.27
C PHE A 5 0.72 -29.32 10.96
N LYS A 6 1.85 -28.68 11.27
CA LYS A 6 2.07 -27.25 11.04
C LYS A 6 2.03 -26.90 9.55
N GLU A 7 2.58 -27.74 8.67
CA GLU A 7 2.56 -27.53 7.20
C GLU A 7 1.15 -27.70 6.62
N ILE A 8 0.40 -28.70 7.05
CA ILE A 8 -0.95 -28.95 6.55
C ILE A 8 -1.89 -27.78 6.92
N TYR A 9 -1.80 -27.29 8.18
CA TYR A 9 -2.60 -26.15 8.63
C TYR A 9 -2.21 -24.84 7.92
N LEU A 10 -0.92 -24.61 7.68
CA LEU A 10 -0.47 -23.46 6.94
C LEU A 10 -1.00 -23.48 5.48
N LYS A 11 -0.92 -24.63 4.81
CA LYS A 11 -1.46 -24.82 3.45
C LYS A 11 -2.97 -24.56 3.39
N LYS A 12 -3.74 -25.15 4.31
CA LYS A 12 -5.21 -24.97 4.37
C LYS A 12 -5.59 -23.49 4.59
N TYR A 13 -4.87 -22.81 5.46
CA TYR A 13 -5.09 -21.39 5.70
C TYR A 13 -4.75 -20.53 4.48
N LEU A 14 -3.60 -20.78 3.84
CA LEU A 14 -3.19 -20.06 2.63
C LEU A 14 -4.21 -20.23 1.50
N ILE A 15 -4.70 -21.45 1.31
CA ILE A 15 -5.75 -21.74 0.31
C ILE A 15 -7.02 -20.96 0.64
N LYS A 16 -7.47 -20.95 1.89
CA LYS A 16 -8.67 -20.21 2.33
C LYS A 16 -8.50 -18.70 2.14
N ARG A 17 -7.32 -18.16 2.44
CA ARG A 17 -7.01 -16.74 2.25
C ARG A 17 -6.91 -16.37 0.77
N LEU A 18 -6.21 -17.17 -0.05
CA LEU A 18 -6.17 -17.00 -1.49
C LEU A 18 -7.57 -17.06 -2.10
N ALA A 19 -8.39 -18.04 -1.69
CA ALA A 19 -9.78 -18.11 -2.15
C ALA A 19 -10.60 -16.87 -1.75
N GLY A 20 -10.32 -16.27 -0.60
CA GLY A 20 -10.95 -15.02 -0.16
C GLY A 20 -10.47 -13.77 -0.90
N THR A 21 -9.25 -13.77 -1.45
CA THR A 21 -8.72 -12.62 -2.21
C THR A 21 -9.22 -12.56 -3.65
N ILE A 22 -9.54 -13.71 -4.24
CA ILE A 22 -10.06 -13.79 -5.62
C ILE A 22 -11.35 -12.96 -5.80
N PRO A 23 -12.40 -13.11 -4.96
CA PRO A 23 -13.61 -12.28 -5.08
C PRO A 23 -13.35 -10.79 -4.96
N VAL A 24 -12.38 -10.38 -4.13
CA VAL A 24 -12.01 -8.96 -3.96
C VAL A 24 -11.41 -8.43 -5.25
N LEU A 25 -10.43 -9.14 -5.83
CA LEU A 25 -9.81 -8.73 -7.10
C LEU A 25 -10.82 -8.74 -8.25
N LEU A 26 -11.69 -9.77 -8.33
CA LEU A 26 -12.76 -9.79 -9.31
C LEU A 26 -13.73 -8.62 -9.13
N GLY A 27 -14.12 -8.29 -7.90
CA GLY A 27 -14.95 -7.11 -7.62
C GLY A 27 -14.30 -5.81 -8.10
N VAL A 28 -13.00 -5.64 -7.85
CA VAL A 28 -12.24 -4.45 -8.33
C VAL A 28 -12.22 -4.42 -9.86
N THR A 29 -11.95 -5.54 -10.54
CA THR A 29 -11.92 -5.57 -12.02
C THR A 29 -13.29 -5.29 -12.62
N VAL A 30 -14.37 -5.81 -12.03
CA VAL A 30 -15.76 -5.51 -12.46
C VAL A 30 -16.05 -4.01 -12.32
N LEU A 31 -15.74 -3.42 -11.16
CA LEU A 31 -15.93 -1.98 -10.94
C LEU A 31 -15.13 -1.13 -11.92
N CYS A 32 -13.86 -1.47 -12.16
CA CYS A 32 -13.00 -0.78 -13.12
C CYS A 32 -13.59 -0.90 -14.55
N PHE A 33 -14.05 -2.07 -14.93
CA PHE A 33 -14.67 -2.28 -16.26
C PHE A 33 -15.95 -1.47 -16.42
N ILE A 34 -16.80 -1.42 -15.40
CA ILE A 34 -18.03 -0.59 -15.41
C ILE A 34 -17.64 0.88 -15.56
N LEU A 35 -16.67 1.38 -14.77
CA LEU A 35 -16.20 2.76 -14.87
C LEU A 35 -15.66 3.10 -16.26
N MET A 36 -14.88 2.19 -16.88
CA MET A 36 -14.42 2.35 -18.26
C MET A 36 -15.59 2.48 -19.25
N THR A 37 -16.61 1.63 -19.08
CA THR A 37 -17.76 1.60 -19.97
C THR A 37 -18.66 2.84 -19.83
N VAL A 38 -18.84 3.32 -18.60
CA VAL A 38 -19.68 4.50 -18.30
C VAL A 38 -18.97 5.82 -18.66
N SER A 39 -17.65 5.84 -18.75
CA SER A 39 -16.87 7.07 -19.03
C SER A 39 -17.15 7.70 -20.39
N GLY A 40 -17.85 7.00 -21.27
CA GLY A 40 -18.34 7.54 -22.54
C GLY A 40 -17.29 7.81 -23.62
N LYS A 41 -16.00 7.56 -23.34
CA LYS A 41 -14.94 7.66 -24.36
C LYS A 41 -14.90 6.37 -25.18
N ASP A 42 -15.06 6.52 -26.49
CA ASP A 42 -14.99 5.40 -27.43
C ASP A 42 -13.53 5.08 -27.77
N PRO A 43 -13.00 3.90 -27.39
CA PRO A 43 -11.61 3.53 -27.71
C PRO A 43 -11.33 3.45 -29.20
N ALA A 44 -12.32 3.09 -30.04
CA ALA A 44 -12.19 3.05 -31.50
C ALA A 44 -12.03 4.45 -32.06
N MET A 45 -12.81 5.43 -31.58
CA MET A 45 -12.68 6.83 -31.96
C MET A 45 -11.30 7.37 -31.53
N ALA A 46 -10.86 7.04 -30.33
CA ALA A 46 -9.53 7.41 -29.84
C ALA A 46 -8.42 6.81 -30.72
N ALA A 47 -8.56 5.58 -31.19
CA ALA A 47 -7.62 4.95 -32.12
C ALA A 47 -7.64 5.58 -33.54
N ALA A 48 -8.79 5.98 -34.03
CA ALA A 48 -8.93 6.67 -35.34
C ALA A 48 -8.34 8.08 -35.30
N LEU A 49 -8.46 8.80 -34.19
CA LEU A 49 -7.80 10.10 -33.97
C LEU A 49 -6.28 10.04 -34.09
N ARG A 50 -5.65 8.91 -33.70
CA ARG A 50 -4.20 8.70 -33.87
C ARG A 50 -3.73 8.73 -35.30
N SER A 51 -4.51 8.08 -36.19
CA SER A 51 -4.17 7.99 -37.60
C SER A 51 -4.55 9.25 -38.40
N ASN A 52 -4.87 10.36 -37.69
CA ASN A 52 -5.43 11.59 -38.30
C ASN A 52 -6.68 11.30 -39.18
N SER A 53 -7.40 10.24 -38.86
CA SER A 53 -8.51 9.70 -39.70
C SER A 53 -9.85 9.71 -38.92
N ALA A 54 -10.00 10.58 -37.91
CA ALA A 54 -11.20 10.69 -37.08
C ALA A 54 -12.49 10.97 -37.89
N GLY A 55 -12.36 11.58 -39.07
CA GLY A 55 -13.46 11.79 -40.00
C GLY A 55 -13.82 10.57 -40.84
N ASN A 56 -13.03 9.49 -40.78
CA ASN A 56 -13.30 8.26 -41.54
C ASN A 56 -14.15 7.30 -40.69
N THR A 57 -15.46 7.40 -40.85
CA THR A 57 -16.43 6.57 -40.13
C THR A 57 -16.25 5.06 -40.39
N VAL A 58 -15.79 4.68 -41.59
CA VAL A 58 -15.53 3.28 -41.95
C VAL A 58 -14.36 2.74 -41.11
N LEU A 59 -13.29 3.51 -40.96
CA LEU A 59 -12.13 3.11 -40.13
C LEU A 59 -12.52 2.98 -38.65
N VAL A 60 -13.33 3.90 -38.14
CA VAL A 60 -13.82 3.82 -36.76
C VAL A 60 -14.63 2.56 -36.51
N GLU A 61 -15.51 2.20 -37.46
CA GLU A 61 -16.33 0.99 -37.37
C GLU A 61 -15.48 -0.29 -37.46
N THR A 62 -14.51 -0.34 -38.37
CA THR A 62 -13.55 -1.45 -38.45
C THR A 62 -12.76 -1.63 -37.17
N LEU A 63 -12.26 -0.54 -36.62
CA LEU A 63 -11.54 -0.56 -35.33
C LEU A 63 -12.44 -1.00 -34.15
N ARG A 64 -13.72 -0.63 -34.20
CA ARG A 64 -14.71 -1.05 -33.19
C ARG A 64 -14.96 -2.56 -33.25
N GLU A 65 -15.07 -3.14 -34.45
CA GLU A 65 -15.18 -4.58 -34.65
C GLU A 65 -13.89 -5.32 -34.22
N GLU A 66 -12.72 -4.85 -34.68
CA GLU A 66 -11.42 -5.43 -34.28
C GLU A 66 -11.19 -5.43 -32.80
N MET A 67 -11.56 -4.36 -32.09
CA MET A 67 -11.49 -4.25 -30.63
C MET A 67 -12.62 -5.01 -29.93
N GLY A 68 -13.59 -5.56 -30.65
CA GLY A 68 -14.74 -6.30 -30.13
C GLY A 68 -15.66 -5.44 -29.28
N LEU A 69 -15.75 -4.13 -29.57
CA LEU A 69 -16.61 -3.19 -28.85
C LEU A 69 -18.11 -3.34 -29.22
N ASP A 70 -18.40 -4.04 -30.32
CA ASP A 70 -19.71 -4.47 -30.76
C ASP A 70 -20.29 -5.64 -29.95
N LYS A 71 -19.44 -6.36 -29.21
CA LYS A 71 -19.84 -7.53 -28.42
C LYS A 71 -20.60 -7.15 -27.14
N PRO A 72 -21.49 -8.05 -26.63
CA PRO A 72 -22.16 -7.87 -25.35
C PRO A 72 -21.18 -7.60 -24.20
N LEU A 73 -21.55 -6.74 -23.25
CA LEU A 73 -20.71 -6.32 -22.12
C LEU A 73 -20.02 -7.47 -21.36
N PRO A 74 -20.69 -8.61 -21.08
CA PRO A 74 -20.01 -9.74 -20.42
C PRO A 74 -18.83 -10.28 -21.23
N ILE A 75 -19.00 -10.41 -22.54
CA ILE A 75 -17.95 -10.92 -23.43
C ILE A 75 -16.77 -9.95 -23.46
N ARG A 76 -17.03 -8.65 -23.54
CA ARG A 76 -16.01 -7.59 -23.46
C ARG A 76 -15.25 -7.63 -22.15
N TYR A 77 -15.94 -7.82 -21.04
CA TYR A 77 -15.31 -7.97 -19.72
C TYR A 77 -14.34 -9.17 -19.70
N PHE A 78 -14.78 -10.33 -20.16
CA PHE A 78 -13.92 -11.52 -20.17
C PHE A 78 -12.72 -11.39 -21.10
N LEU A 79 -12.86 -10.74 -22.25
CA LEU A 79 -11.74 -10.46 -23.16
C LEU A 79 -10.73 -9.50 -22.52
N TRP A 80 -11.21 -8.44 -21.90
CA TRP A 80 -10.37 -7.48 -21.17
C TRP A 80 -9.68 -8.14 -19.98
N LEU A 81 -10.39 -8.91 -19.18
CA LEU A 81 -9.83 -9.65 -18.05
C LEU A 81 -8.76 -10.66 -18.48
N LYS A 82 -8.99 -11.34 -19.60
CA LYS A 82 -8.01 -12.25 -20.21
C LYS A 82 -6.74 -11.50 -20.62
N GLY A 83 -6.85 -10.36 -21.29
CA GLY A 83 -5.70 -9.50 -21.63
C GLY A 83 -4.92 -9.11 -20.38
N LEU A 84 -5.62 -8.63 -19.36
CA LEU A 84 -5.03 -8.22 -18.07
C LEU A 84 -4.26 -9.36 -17.39
N LEU A 85 -4.79 -10.58 -17.40
CA LEU A 85 -4.13 -11.78 -16.87
C LEU A 85 -2.90 -12.20 -17.68
N MET A 86 -2.85 -11.86 -18.97
CA MET A 86 -1.70 -12.08 -19.86
C MET A 86 -0.66 -10.96 -19.77
N GLY A 87 -0.92 -9.91 -18.96
CA GLY A 87 -0.02 -8.77 -18.79
C GLY A 87 -0.20 -7.68 -19.83
N ASP A 88 -1.22 -7.77 -20.67
CA ASP A 88 -1.64 -6.71 -21.59
C ASP A 88 -2.67 -5.80 -20.88
N LEU A 89 -2.23 -4.62 -20.51
CA LEU A 89 -3.07 -3.60 -19.86
C LEU A 89 -3.81 -2.72 -20.87
N GLY A 90 -3.59 -2.96 -22.17
CA GLY A 90 -4.17 -2.17 -23.23
C GLY A 90 -3.43 -0.87 -23.50
N GLN A 91 -4.10 0.05 -24.13
CA GLN A 91 -3.56 1.34 -24.54
C GLN A 91 -4.33 2.49 -23.89
N SER A 92 -3.60 3.55 -23.57
CA SER A 92 -4.15 4.83 -23.12
C SER A 92 -5.09 5.42 -24.16
N ALA A 93 -6.26 5.86 -23.76
CA ALA A 93 -7.21 6.53 -24.63
C ALA A 93 -6.83 8.01 -24.92
N VAL A 94 -5.84 8.55 -24.22
CA VAL A 94 -5.40 9.95 -24.33
C VAL A 94 -4.01 10.06 -24.92
N THR A 95 -3.03 9.34 -24.36
CA THR A 95 -1.62 9.41 -24.82
C THR A 95 -1.34 8.41 -25.92
N TYR A 96 -2.18 7.40 -26.05
CA TYR A 96 -2.06 6.30 -27.00
C TYR A 96 -0.83 5.39 -26.78
N HIS A 97 -0.11 5.56 -25.72
CA HIS A 97 0.98 4.69 -25.33
C HIS A 97 0.45 3.37 -24.79
N ASN A 98 1.30 2.36 -24.82
CA ASN A 98 1.00 1.10 -24.17
C ASN A 98 1.07 1.31 -22.65
N ILE A 99 -0.05 1.06 -21.94
CA ILE A 99 -0.16 1.25 -20.50
C ILE A 99 0.82 0.34 -19.75
N THR A 100 1.12 -0.84 -20.28
CA THR A 100 2.08 -1.77 -19.68
C THR A 100 3.48 -1.15 -19.59
N ASP A 101 3.91 -0.44 -20.64
CA ASP A 101 5.24 0.19 -20.69
C ASP A 101 5.30 1.42 -19.79
N ASP A 102 4.24 2.23 -19.76
CA ASP A 102 4.13 3.35 -18.83
C ASP A 102 4.24 2.86 -17.38
N ILE A 103 3.49 1.84 -17.01
CA ILE A 103 3.51 1.28 -15.66
C ILE A 103 4.86 0.65 -15.32
N ARG A 104 5.52 -0.05 -16.24
CA ARG A 104 6.86 -0.60 -16.02
C ARG A 104 7.89 0.47 -15.64
N THR A 105 7.75 1.67 -16.18
CA THR A 105 8.66 2.79 -15.86
C THR A 105 8.28 3.53 -14.58
N LEU A 106 6.97 3.67 -14.31
CA LEU A 106 6.45 4.48 -13.20
C LEU A 106 6.31 3.67 -11.89
N PHE A 107 5.97 2.39 -11.97
CA PHE A 107 5.76 1.54 -10.80
C PHE A 107 6.99 1.40 -9.88
N PRO A 108 8.22 1.26 -10.39
CA PRO A 108 9.41 1.24 -9.54
C PRO A 108 9.60 2.50 -8.70
N VAL A 109 9.14 3.67 -9.16
CA VAL A 109 9.22 4.94 -8.42
C VAL A 109 8.30 4.88 -7.20
N THR A 110 7.04 4.52 -7.40
CA THR A 110 6.06 4.34 -6.32
C THR A 110 6.50 3.24 -5.35
N LEU A 111 7.00 2.13 -5.87
CA LEU A 111 7.44 1.00 -5.04
C LEU A 111 8.61 1.40 -4.13
N ARG A 112 9.62 2.12 -4.64
CA ARG A 112 10.73 2.64 -3.83
C ARG A 112 10.24 3.60 -2.75
N LEU A 113 9.32 4.50 -3.10
CA LEU A 113 8.72 5.43 -2.15
C LEU A 113 8.03 4.69 -1.00
N VAL A 114 7.20 3.70 -1.32
CA VAL A 114 6.45 2.93 -0.32
C VAL A 114 7.35 2.03 0.52
N ILE A 115 8.36 1.38 -0.08
CA ILE A 115 9.32 0.57 0.67
C ILE A 115 10.10 1.43 1.67
N MET A 116 10.55 2.63 1.26
CA MET A 116 11.23 3.55 2.17
C MET A 116 10.29 4.07 3.27
N ALA A 117 9.03 4.32 2.94
CA ALA A 117 8.01 4.70 3.93
C ALA A 117 7.77 3.59 4.95
N MET A 118 7.73 2.32 4.52
CA MET A 118 7.67 1.16 5.41
C MET A 118 8.94 1.05 6.29
N GLY A 119 10.10 1.39 5.75
CA GLY A 119 11.34 1.50 6.53
C GLY A 119 11.21 2.53 7.66
N TRP A 120 10.67 3.72 7.38
CA TRP A 120 10.37 4.73 8.42
C TRP A 120 9.40 4.23 9.48
N LEU A 121 8.37 3.47 9.09
CA LEU A 121 7.46 2.84 10.05
C LEU A 121 8.23 1.97 11.05
N ILE A 122 9.10 1.08 10.57
CA ILE A 122 9.89 0.19 11.42
C ILE A 122 10.78 1.01 12.36
N ILE A 123 11.53 1.98 11.81
CA ILE A 123 12.49 2.80 12.56
C ILE A 123 11.80 3.65 13.64
N ILE A 124 10.58 4.11 13.41
CA ILE A 124 9.83 4.95 14.36
C ILE A 124 9.05 4.08 15.35
N VAL A 125 8.27 3.13 14.86
CA VAL A 125 7.28 2.40 15.67
C VAL A 125 7.95 1.59 16.78
N PHE A 126 8.95 0.79 16.44
CA PHE A 126 9.55 -0.10 17.44
C PHE A 126 10.26 0.67 18.56
N PRO A 127 11.23 1.55 18.30
CA PRO A 127 11.94 2.24 19.39
C PRO A 127 11.01 3.12 20.22
N VAL A 128 10.12 3.89 19.55
CA VAL A 128 9.25 4.83 20.26
C VAL A 128 8.24 4.09 21.15
N SER A 129 7.64 3.00 20.67
CA SER A 129 6.68 2.20 21.46
C SER A 129 7.35 1.51 22.64
N MET A 130 8.56 0.96 22.45
CA MET A 130 9.33 0.34 23.52
C MET A 130 9.74 1.37 24.58
N LEU A 131 10.13 2.58 24.15
CA LEU A 131 10.44 3.68 25.05
C LEU A 131 9.21 4.08 25.89
N CYS A 132 8.05 4.20 25.26
CA CYS A 132 6.78 4.47 25.94
C CYS A 132 6.40 3.37 26.94
N ALA A 133 6.58 2.10 26.58
CA ALA A 133 6.31 0.98 27.47
C ALA A 133 7.26 0.98 28.68
N ARG A 134 8.55 1.27 28.48
CA ARG A 134 9.56 1.36 29.53
C ARG A 134 9.31 2.49 30.51
N PHE A 135 8.86 3.63 30.01
CA PHE A 135 8.59 4.84 30.80
C PHE A 135 7.08 5.09 30.95
N HIS A 136 6.31 4.01 31.10
CA HIS A 136 4.85 4.07 31.23
C HIS A 136 4.40 5.06 32.30
N ASN A 137 3.43 5.90 31.97
CA ASN A 137 2.89 6.99 32.80
C ASN A 137 3.92 8.04 33.26
N LYS A 138 5.13 8.09 32.67
CA LYS A 138 6.09 9.17 32.88
C LYS A 138 5.96 10.25 31.81
N LEU A 139 6.65 11.36 31.99
CA LEU A 139 6.62 12.52 31.09
C LEU A 139 6.88 12.14 29.61
N VAL A 140 7.84 11.25 29.36
CA VAL A 140 8.17 10.76 28.00
C VAL A 140 6.95 10.12 27.35
N ASP A 141 6.24 9.26 28.08
CA ASP A 141 5.04 8.58 27.57
C ASP A 141 3.93 9.59 27.28
N HIS A 142 3.72 10.59 28.13
CA HIS A 142 2.72 11.64 27.91
C HIS A 142 3.04 12.50 26.69
N ILE A 143 4.31 12.91 26.52
CA ILE A 143 4.77 13.69 25.36
C ILE A 143 4.54 12.89 24.06
N VAL A 144 4.98 11.63 24.01
CA VAL A 144 4.82 10.80 22.81
C VAL A 144 3.34 10.58 22.48
N ARG A 145 2.48 10.37 23.48
CA ARG A 145 1.03 10.27 23.26
C ARG A 145 0.46 11.55 22.65
N ALA A 146 0.83 12.71 23.16
CA ALA A 146 0.38 13.99 22.60
C ALA A 146 0.89 14.19 21.17
N LEU A 147 2.17 13.91 20.90
CA LEU A 147 2.77 14.01 19.56
C LEU A 147 2.14 13.02 18.57
N THR A 148 1.84 11.79 18.98
CA THR A 148 1.21 10.81 18.09
C THR A 148 -0.25 11.15 17.79
N ILE A 149 -0.99 11.76 18.71
CA ILE A 149 -2.34 12.26 18.44
C ILE A 149 -2.26 13.42 17.43
N GLY A 150 -1.40 14.40 17.65
CA GLY A 150 -1.18 15.49 16.70
C GLY A 150 -0.72 15.00 15.34
N GLY A 151 0.23 14.05 15.31
CA GLY A 151 0.77 13.50 14.07
C GLY A 151 -0.24 12.74 13.20
N LEU A 152 -1.23 12.08 13.82
CA LEU A 152 -2.34 11.43 13.11
C LEU A 152 -3.24 12.44 12.38
N CYS A 153 -3.34 13.66 12.89
CA CYS A 153 -4.19 14.70 12.30
C CYS A 153 -3.50 15.44 11.15
N LEU A 154 -2.21 15.22 10.91
CA LEU A 154 -1.47 15.93 9.88
C LEU A 154 -1.76 15.35 8.49
N PRO A 155 -2.29 16.15 7.55
CA PRO A 155 -2.41 15.72 6.16
C PRO A 155 -1.03 15.51 5.53
N VAL A 156 -0.88 14.44 4.74
CA VAL A 156 0.40 14.08 4.06
C VAL A 156 0.92 15.24 3.21
N PHE A 157 0.03 15.91 2.45
CA PHE A 157 0.43 17.05 1.61
C PHE A 157 0.96 18.22 2.43
N TRP A 158 0.30 18.55 3.55
CA TRP A 158 0.70 19.64 4.43
C TRP A 158 2.08 19.35 5.04
N LEU A 159 2.25 18.14 5.58
CA LEU A 159 3.54 17.69 6.12
C LEU A 159 4.62 17.74 5.04
N GLY A 160 4.33 17.27 3.81
CA GLY A 160 5.24 17.32 2.69
C GLY A 160 5.71 18.75 2.36
N PHE A 161 4.78 19.72 2.29
CA PHE A 161 5.13 21.12 2.07
C PHE A 161 5.97 21.71 3.20
N MET A 162 5.64 21.38 4.48
CA MET A 162 6.43 21.85 5.62
C MET A 162 7.84 21.29 5.61
N LEU A 163 8.01 20.03 5.25
CA LEU A 163 9.33 19.39 5.12
C LEU A 163 10.14 20.03 3.98
N LEU A 164 9.52 20.27 2.82
CA LEU A 164 10.18 20.99 1.72
C LEU A 164 10.59 22.41 2.13
N LEU A 165 9.69 23.15 2.75
CA LEU A 165 9.97 24.50 3.23
C LEU A 165 11.14 24.51 4.21
N LEU A 166 11.14 23.59 5.17
CA LEU A 166 12.18 23.55 6.21
C LEU A 166 13.51 23.04 5.67
N PHE A 167 13.50 21.88 5.01
CA PHE A 167 14.73 21.15 4.67
C PHE A 167 15.27 21.41 3.27
N ALA A 168 14.46 21.96 2.36
CA ALA A 168 14.90 22.28 1.01
C ALA A 168 15.08 23.80 0.79
N VAL A 169 14.22 24.63 1.41
CA VAL A 169 14.27 26.09 1.21
C VAL A 169 15.05 26.78 2.33
N LYS A 170 14.70 26.55 3.61
CA LYS A 170 15.33 27.25 4.75
C LYS A 170 16.69 26.68 5.13
N LEU A 171 16.83 25.35 5.19
CA LEU A 171 18.07 24.69 5.63
C LEU A 171 18.95 24.16 4.47
N PRO A 172 18.63 24.31 3.23
CA PRO A 172 19.02 23.71 1.95
C PRO A 172 19.81 22.37 2.05
N ILE A 173 19.35 21.46 2.89
CA ILE A 173 19.94 20.11 3.07
C ILE A 173 19.49 19.19 1.92
N PHE A 174 18.24 19.33 1.50
CA PHE A 174 17.65 18.58 0.40
C PHE A 174 17.33 19.49 -0.78
N SER A 175 17.15 18.90 -1.96
CA SER A 175 16.73 19.65 -3.16
C SER A 175 15.19 19.70 -3.23
N VAL A 176 14.65 20.82 -3.70
CA VAL A 176 13.20 20.95 -3.99
C VAL A 176 12.79 20.01 -5.11
N VAL A 177 13.61 19.88 -6.15
CA VAL A 177 13.43 18.90 -7.22
C VAL A 177 14.14 17.61 -6.81
N PRO A 178 13.47 16.44 -6.88
CA PRO A 178 14.07 15.20 -6.46
C PRO A 178 15.32 14.88 -7.28
N LYS A 179 16.43 14.66 -6.60
CA LYS A 179 17.66 14.15 -7.23
C LYS A 179 17.53 12.66 -7.48
N ALA A 180 18.21 12.16 -8.49
CA ALA A 180 18.33 10.74 -8.72
C ALA A 180 18.95 10.04 -7.49
N GLY A 181 18.44 8.86 -7.14
CA GLY A 181 18.94 8.06 -6.02
C GLY A 181 18.09 8.16 -4.74
N ILE A 182 18.60 7.59 -3.67
CA ILE A 182 17.88 7.41 -2.40
C ILE A 182 17.50 8.74 -1.74
N SER A 183 18.36 9.76 -1.86
CA SER A 183 18.14 11.07 -1.23
C SER A 183 16.85 11.75 -1.68
N GLY A 184 16.43 11.54 -2.94
CA GLY A 184 15.18 12.09 -3.47
C GLY A 184 13.92 11.50 -2.85
N TYR A 185 14.02 10.35 -2.18
CA TYR A 185 12.88 9.67 -1.56
C TYR A 185 12.77 9.87 -0.03
N ILE A 186 13.80 10.44 0.63
CA ILE A 186 13.83 10.55 2.10
C ILE A 186 12.67 11.40 2.62
N LEU A 187 12.51 12.63 2.14
CA LEU A 187 11.43 13.51 2.59
C LEU A 187 10.04 13.01 2.18
N PRO A 188 9.82 12.60 0.90
CA PRO A 188 8.51 12.08 0.49
C PRO A 188 8.09 10.84 1.28
N SER A 189 9.02 9.89 1.49
CA SER A 189 8.72 8.66 2.23
C SER A 189 8.45 8.93 3.72
N PHE A 190 9.16 9.87 4.33
CA PHE A 190 8.90 10.30 5.70
C PHE A 190 7.51 10.95 5.82
N ALA A 191 7.17 11.88 4.90
CA ALA A 191 5.86 12.54 4.89
C ALA A 191 4.71 11.52 4.76
N LEU A 192 4.90 10.50 3.91
CA LEU A 192 3.93 9.44 3.69
C LEU A 192 3.80 8.51 4.92
N ALA A 193 4.92 8.21 5.58
CA ALA A 193 4.98 7.27 6.70
C ALA A 193 4.50 7.85 8.03
N PHE A 194 4.78 9.13 8.30
CA PHE A 194 4.68 9.73 9.63
C PHE A 194 3.29 9.62 10.27
N PRO A 195 2.17 9.96 9.58
CA PRO A 195 0.83 9.80 10.18
C PRO A 195 0.52 8.34 10.52
N SER A 196 0.88 7.41 9.63
CA SER A 196 0.70 5.97 9.85
C SER A 196 1.57 5.44 11.00
N ALA A 197 2.81 5.95 11.12
CA ALA A 197 3.71 5.62 12.22
C ALA A 197 3.13 6.06 13.57
N CYS A 198 2.54 7.25 13.63
CA CYS A 198 1.85 7.74 14.83
C CYS A 198 0.72 6.80 15.28
N GLY A 199 -0.07 6.28 14.34
CA GLY A 199 -1.11 5.29 14.61
C GLY A 199 -0.53 3.96 15.10
N ALA A 200 0.50 3.46 14.42
CA ALA A 200 1.14 2.20 14.77
C ALA A 200 1.84 2.23 16.13
N VAL A 201 2.49 3.35 16.49
CA VAL A 201 3.10 3.55 17.83
C VAL A 201 2.07 3.35 18.92
N ARG A 202 0.86 3.89 18.77
CA ARG A 202 -0.19 3.75 19.79
C ARG A 202 -0.64 2.31 19.97
N ILE A 203 -0.82 1.57 18.85
CA ILE A 203 -1.24 0.16 18.88
C ILE A 203 -0.12 -0.70 19.47
N MET A 204 1.11 -0.54 18.98
CA MET A 204 2.27 -1.28 19.49
C MET A 204 2.52 -1.02 20.97
N ARG A 205 2.42 0.25 21.41
CA ARG A 205 2.50 0.61 22.83
C ARG A 205 1.44 -0.09 23.66
N SER A 206 0.18 -0.07 23.20
CA SER A 206 -0.93 -0.72 23.93
C SER A 206 -0.70 -2.23 24.05
N SER A 207 -0.29 -2.87 22.95
CA SER A 207 0.05 -4.29 22.94
C SER A 207 1.22 -4.63 23.87
N LEU A 208 2.30 -3.83 23.84
CA LEU A 208 3.43 -4.00 24.76
C LEU A 208 3.02 -3.87 26.22
N LEU A 209 2.19 -2.88 26.56
CA LEU A 209 1.72 -2.69 27.94
C LEU A 209 0.86 -3.87 28.41
N SER A 210 0.01 -4.43 27.57
CA SER A 210 -0.74 -5.65 27.87
C SER A 210 0.20 -6.81 28.19
N GLU A 211 1.23 -7.00 27.38
CA GLU A 211 2.20 -8.08 27.52
C GLU A 211 3.05 -7.97 28.79
N ILE A 212 3.55 -6.77 29.10
CA ILE A 212 4.35 -6.55 30.34
C ILE A 212 3.54 -6.57 31.63
N SER A 213 2.20 -6.52 31.52
CA SER A 213 1.26 -6.66 32.65
C SER A 213 0.81 -8.11 32.86
N SER A 214 1.23 -9.03 32.00
CA SER A 214 0.83 -10.44 32.06
C SER A 214 1.54 -11.24 33.18
N ASP A 215 0.99 -12.41 33.53
CA ASP A 215 1.53 -13.28 34.58
C ASP A 215 2.95 -13.77 34.27
N TYR A 216 3.26 -14.04 33.00
CA TYR A 216 4.62 -14.45 32.64
C TYR A 216 5.64 -13.33 32.83
N ALA A 217 5.24 -12.07 32.64
CA ALA A 217 6.10 -10.92 32.90
C ALA A 217 6.32 -10.72 34.40
N ALA A 218 5.28 -10.93 35.22
CA ALA A 218 5.39 -10.96 36.68
C ALA A 218 6.37 -12.05 37.13
N TYR A 219 6.25 -13.26 36.59
CA TYR A 219 7.18 -14.36 36.86
C TYR A 219 8.61 -14.03 36.42
N ALA A 220 8.80 -13.41 35.28
CA ALA A 220 10.13 -12.98 34.82
C ALA A 220 10.79 -11.98 35.77
N ARG A 221 9.99 -11.05 36.37
CA ARG A 221 10.47 -10.11 37.41
C ARG A 221 10.97 -10.84 38.67
N THR A 222 10.23 -11.88 39.13
CA THR A 222 10.68 -12.66 40.31
C THR A 222 12.00 -13.40 40.04
N ARG A 223 12.32 -13.69 38.77
CA ARG A 223 13.62 -14.25 38.34
C ARG A 223 14.73 -13.20 38.16
N GLY A 224 14.47 -11.93 38.49
CA GLY A 224 15.47 -10.86 38.41
C GLY A 224 15.69 -10.23 37.05
N LEU A 225 14.81 -10.48 36.04
CA LEU A 225 14.92 -9.82 34.75
C LEU A 225 14.53 -8.34 34.90
N SER A 226 15.31 -7.46 34.27
CA SER A 226 14.99 -6.04 34.18
C SER A 226 13.79 -5.80 33.26
N GLU A 227 13.07 -4.70 33.46
CA GLU A 227 11.93 -4.29 32.61
C GLU A 227 12.32 -4.23 31.13
N TRP A 228 13.52 -3.75 30.80
CA TRP A 228 14.01 -3.71 29.42
C TRP A 228 14.20 -5.11 28.83
N GLN A 229 14.73 -6.05 29.61
CA GLN A 229 14.87 -7.44 29.17
C GLN A 229 13.50 -8.10 28.95
N ILE A 230 12.53 -7.80 29.80
CA ILE A 230 11.15 -8.30 29.64
C ILE A 230 10.53 -7.74 28.36
N ILE A 231 10.64 -6.43 28.12
CA ILE A 231 10.12 -5.78 26.88
C ILE A 231 10.75 -6.40 25.65
N VAL A 232 12.08 -6.50 25.59
CA VAL A 232 12.79 -6.91 24.37
C VAL A 232 12.67 -8.42 24.10
N ARG A 233 12.83 -9.26 25.14
CA ARG A 233 12.90 -10.72 24.98
C ARG A 233 11.53 -11.39 24.92
N HIS A 234 10.55 -10.83 25.62
CA HIS A 234 9.22 -11.43 25.77
C HIS A 234 8.12 -10.55 25.18
N GLY A 235 7.97 -9.31 25.65
CA GLY A 235 6.91 -8.41 25.28
C GLY A 235 6.89 -8.10 23.78
N LEU A 236 8.05 -7.78 23.20
CA LEU A 236 8.15 -7.42 21.77
C LEU A 236 7.59 -8.53 20.87
N LYS A 237 8.03 -9.77 21.07
CA LYS A 237 7.63 -10.90 20.21
C LYS A 237 6.11 -11.13 20.24
N ASN A 238 5.52 -11.08 21.44
CA ASN A 238 4.09 -11.34 21.60
C ASN A 238 3.21 -10.17 21.14
N SER A 239 3.77 -8.93 21.15
CA SER A 239 3.10 -7.72 20.66
C SER A 239 3.14 -7.55 19.13
N LEU A 240 3.90 -8.37 18.39
CA LEU A 240 4.05 -8.25 16.94
C LEU A 240 2.78 -8.50 16.13
N PRO A 241 1.92 -9.50 16.43
CA PRO A 241 0.83 -9.88 15.54
C PRO A 241 -0.10 -8.73 15.11
N PRO A 242 -0.65 -7.91 16.02
CA PRO A 242 -1.51 -6.80 15.64
C PRO A 242 -0.74 -5.74 14.81
N VAL A 243 0.55 -5.57 15.06
CA VAL A 243 1.38 -4.58 14.37
C VAL A 243 1.71 -5.03 12.95
N ILE A 244 2.03 -6.31 12.73
CA ILE A 244 2.30 -6.87 11.40
C ILE A 244 1.04 -6.78 10.53
N THR A 245 -0.13 -7.11 11.08
CA THR A 245 -1.41 -6.94 10.38
C THR A 245 -1.63 -5.49 9.98
N LEU A 246 -1.37 -4.56 10.90
CA LEU A 246 -1.50 -3.13 10.66
C LEU A 246 -0.50 -2.63 9.58
N PHE A 247 0.73 -3.16 9.57
CA PHE A 247 1.72 -2.82 8.54
C PHE A 247 1.27 -3.28 7.15
N GLY A 248 0.64 -4.45 7.04
CA GLY A 248 0.01 -4.90 5.80
C GLY A 248 -1.07 -3.92 5.30
N GLN A 249 -1.93 -3.45 6.20
CA GLN A 249 -2.95 -2.44 5.88
C GLN A 249 -2.31 -1.09 5.49
N TYR A 250 -1.31 -0.63 6.23
CA TYR A 250 -0.63 0.64 5.95
C TYR A 250 0.11 0.62 4.62
N LEU A 251 0.63 -0.53 4.17
CA LEU A 251 1.22 -0.64 2.85
C LEU A 251 0.19 -0.26 1.76
N GLY A 252 -1.04 -0.73 1.89
CA GLY A 252 -2.12 -0.35 0.97
C GLY A 252 -2.51 1.12 1.06
N TYR A 253 -2.63 1.67 2.27
CA TYR A 253 -2.89 3.11 2.44
C TYR A 253 -1.76 3.97 1.88
N MET A 254 -0.50 3.54 2.00
CA MET A 254 0.64 4.25 1.43
C MET A 254 0.67 4.17 -0.09
N LEU A 255 0.28 3.03 -0.68
CA LEU A 255 0.15 2.91 -2.14
C LEU A 255 -0.93 3.86 -2.67
N ALA A 256 -2.10 3.91 -2.03
CA ALA A 256 -3.15 4.84 -2.42
C ALA A 256 -2.77 6.30 -2.13
N GLY A 257 -2.13 6.56 -1.00
CA GLY A 257 -1.67 7.88 -0.58
C GLY A 257 -0.42 8.38 -1.28
N SER A 258 0.33 7.49 -1.95
CA SER A 258 1.56 7.86 -2.67
C SER A 258 1.33 8.94 -3.71
N ALA A 259 0.17 8.92 -4.37
CA ALA A 259 -0.20 9.90 -5.38
C ALA A 259 -0.08 11.35 -4.88
N VAL A 260 -0.46 11.59 -3.62
CA VAL A 260 -0.36 12.91 -2.99
C VAL A 260 1.10 13.27 -2.71
N ALA A 261 1.86 12.34 -2.12
CA ALA A 261 3.28 12.55 -1.86
C ALA A 261 4.08 12.73 -3.16
N GLU A 262 3.83 11.89 -4.16
CA GLU A 262 4.45 12.00 -5.49
C GLU A 262 4.20 13.37 -6.11
N LYS A 263 2.96 13.87 -6.05
CA LYS A 263 2.60 15.19 -6.59
C LYS A 263 3.31 16.33 -5.88
N VAL A 264 3.34 16.31 -4.54
CA VAL A 264 3.99 17.35 -3.71
C VAL A 264 5.49 17.41 -3.97
N PHE A 265 6.13 16.26 -4.13
CA PHE A 265 7.57 16.17 -4.32
C PHE A 265 8.00 16.00 -5.78
N SER A 266 7.08 16.17 -6.75
CA SER A 266 7.35 16.06 -8.19
C SER A 266 7.98 14.72 -8.60
N LEU A 267 7.55 13.63 -7.97
CA LEU A 267 7.93 12.27 -8.34
C LEU A 267 6.96 11.75 -9.42
N ASN A 268 7.51 11.19 -10.49
CA ASN A 268 6.71 10.58 -11.55
C ASN A 268 6.50 9.09 -11.25
N GLY A 269 5.48 8.77 -10.45
CA GLY A 269 5.08 7.41 -10.12
C GLY A 269 3.68 7.07 -10.62
N VAL A 270 3.23 5.84 -10.32
CA VAL A 270 1.90 5.35 -10.70
C VAL A 270 0.78 6.15 -10.05
N GLY A 271 1.00 6.67 -8.84
CA GLY A 271 0.00 7.50 -8.15
C GLY A 271 -0.27 8.81 -8.90
N THR A 272 0.80 9.51 -9.30
CA THR A 272 0.68 10.75 -10.11
C THR A 272 0.08 10.44 -11.48
N TYR A 273 0.47 9.33 -12.09
CA TYR A 273 -0.09 8.88 -13.37
C TYR A 273 -1.58 8.61 -13.27
N LEU A 274 -2.04 7.90 -12.21
CA LEU A 274 -3.45 7.68 -11.94
C LEU A 274 -4.25 8.98 -11.85
N ILE A 275 -3.74 9.97 -11.08
CA ILE A 275 -4.40 11.30 -11.00
C ILE A 275 -4.51 11.94 -12.39
N SER A 276 -3.44 11.90 -13.18
CA SER A 276 -3.41 12.46 -14.52
C SER A 276 -4.41 11.77 -15.45
N CYS A 277 -4.52 10.44 -15.38
CA CYS A 277 -5.48 9.65 -16.14
C CYS A 277 -6.94 10.01 -15.76
N VAL A 278 -7.23 10.15 -14.47
CA VAL A 278 -8.56 10.55 -14.01
C VAL A 278 -8.92 11.95 -14.49
N VAL A 279 -8.01 12.92 -14.36
CA VAL A 279 -8.23 14.32 -14.79
C VAL A 279 -8.41 14.42 -16.31
N SER A 280 -7.63 13.66 -17.10
CA SER A 280 -7.74 13.64 -18.56
C SER A 280 -8.90 12.75 -19.05
N GLY A 281 -9.53 11.99 -18.15
CA GLY A 281 -10.58 11.01 -18.47
C GLY A 281 -10.06 9.78 -19.22
N ASP A 282 -8.82 9.39 -19.00
CA ASP A 282 -8.21 8.18 -19.55
C ASP A 282 -8.63 6.95 -18.70
N SER A 283 -9.82 6.44 -18.98
CA SER A 283 -10.41 5.37 -18.19
C SER A 283 -9.63 4.04 -18.27
N PRO A 284 -9.08 3.60 -19.44
CA PRO A 284 -8.29 2.38 -19.50
C PRO A 284 -7.03 2.45 -18.63
N ALA A 285 -6.29 3.55 -18.71
CA ALA A 285 -5.06 3.73 -17.91
C ALA A 285 -5.36 3.87 -16.42
N ALA A 286 -6.43 4.60 -16.05
CA ALA A 286 -6.88 4.69 -14.67
C ALA A 286 -7.28 3.32 -14.09
N ALA A 287 -8.07 2.53 -14.86
CA ALA A 287 -8.47 1.19 -14.46
C ALA A 287 -7.27 0.25 -14.25
N ALA A 288 -6.30 0.27 -15.15
CA ALA A 288 -5.08 -0.52 -15.04
C ALA A 288 -4.29 -0.15 -13.77
N CYS A 289 -4.12 1.14 -13.47
CA CYS A 289 -3.47 1.60 -12.24
C CYS A 289 -4.20 1.10 -10.99
N ILE A 290 -5.53 1.21 -10.95
CA ILE A 290 -6.33 0.77 -9.80
C ILE A 290 -6.19 -0.75 -9.60
N VAL A 291 -6.25 -1.55 -10.66
CA VAL A 291 -6.11 -3.00 -10.57
C VAL A 291 -4.73 -3.40 -10.07
N ILE A 292 -3.66 -2.76 -10.54
CA ILE A 292 -2.30 -3.03 -10.08
C ILE A 292 -2.12 -2.65 -8.61
N ILE A 293 -2.58 -1.47 -8.20
CA ILE A 293 -2.52 -1.04 -6.79
C ILE A 293 -3.31 -2.04 -5.91
N ALA A 294 -4.48 -2.47 -6.35
CA ALA A 294 -5.28 -3.47 -5.63
C ALA A 294 -4.58 -4.84 -5.55
N ALA A 295 -3.94 -5.29 -6.63
CA ALA A 295 -3.18 -6.54 -6.64
C ALA A 295 -1.99 -6.50 -5.67
N VAL A 296 -1.25 -5.39 -5.63
CA VAL A 296 -0.14 -5.19 -4.69
C VAL A 296 -0.66 -5.13 -3.25
N PHE A 297 -1.77 -4.43 -3.00
CA PHE A 297 -2.40 -4.37 -1.68
C PHE A 297 -2.82 -5.75 -1.16
N VAL A 298 -3.50 -6.52 -2.00
CA VAL A 298 -3.94 -7.89 -1.66
C VAL A 298 -2.73 -8.80 -1.37
N THR A 299 -1.69 -8.72 -2.20
CA THR A 299 -0.46 -9.49 -2.03
C THR A 299 0.26 -9.13 -0.73
N ALA A 300 0.31 -7.83 -0.41
CA ALA A 300 0.92 -7.34 0.83
C ALA A 300 0.18 -7.83 2.09
N ASN A 301 -1.16 -7.78 2.08
CA ASN A 301 -1.95 -8.32 3.20
C ASN A 301 -1.76 -9.83 3.35
N LEU A 302 -1.72 -10.57 2.23
CA LEU A 302 -1.44 -12.00 2.27
C LEU A 302 -0.04 -12.28 2.85
N ALA A 303 0.97 -11.49 2.46
CA ALA A 303 2.31 -11.60 3.03
C ALA A 303 2.33 -11.31 4.53
N ALA A 304 1.61 -10.27 4.99
CA ALA A 304 1.47 -9.97 6.42
C ALA A 304 0.81 -11.10 7.21
N ASP A 305 -0.23 -11.73 6.66
CA ASP A 305 -0.90 -12.90 7.26
C ASP A 305 0.05 -14.10 7.36
N VAL A 306 0.87 -14.34 6.34
CA VAL A 306 1.88 -15.42 6.34
C VAL A 306 2.95 -15.14 7.40
N ILE A 307 3.48 -13.91 7.45
CA ILE A 307 4.48 -13.49 8.42
C ILE A 307 3.96 -13.65 9.84
N ASN A 308 2.73 -13.24 10.12
CA ASN A 308 2.10 -13.41 11.43
C ASN A 308 2.07 -14.89 11.87
N ARG A 309 1.72 -15.78 10.96
CA ARG A 309 1.68 -17.22 11.28
C ARG A 309 3.06 -17.83 11.48
N LEU A 310 4.06 -17.35 10.80
CA LEU A 310 5.44 -17.80 10.98
C LEU A 310 6.02 -17.34 12.32
N ILE A 311 5.71 -16.10 12.74
CA ILE A 311 6.24 -15.49 13.98
C ILE A 311 5.48 -16.00 15.21
N CYS A 312 4.16 -16.16 15.11
CA CYS A 312 3.27 -16.49 16.23
C CYS A 312 2.43 -17.74 15.97
N PRO A 313 3.04 -18.93 15.90
CA PRO A 313 2.34 -20.19 15.61
C PRO A 313 1.33 -20.61 16.69
N TRP A 314 1.39 -20.08 17.90
CA TRP A 314 0.46 -20.37 19.00
C TRP A 314 -0.92 -19.77 18.81
N MET A 315 -1.10 -18.70 18.04
CA MET A 315 -2.42 -18.13 17.72
C MET A 315 -3.32 -19.08 16.90
N ILE A 316 -2.79 -20.21 16.45
CA ILE A 316 -3.56 -21.23 15.71
C ILE A 316 -4.57 -21.95 16.63
N ARG A 317 -4.34 -21.99 17.94
CA ARG A 317 -5.18 -22.72 18.90
C ARG A 317 -6.47 -21.99 19.27
N GLU A 318 -6.48 -20.66 19.30
CA GLU A 318 -7.64 -19.87 19.76
C GLU A 318 -8.79 -19.75 18.75
N ILE A 319 -8.61 -20.19 17.50
CA ILE A 319 -9.65 -20.08 16.45
C ILE A 319 -10.47 -21.36 16.31
N ASN A 320 -10.09 -22.44 16.99
CA ASN A 320 -10.77 -23.73 16.92
C ASN A 320 -11.55 -24.12 18.20
N ASP A 321 -11.54 -23.26 19.23
CA ASP A 321 -12.44 -23.29 20.41
C ASP A 321 -13.53 -22.19 20.24
#